data_9e46fc57086038effe4f1f82946a8255
#
_entry.id   9e46fc57086038effe4f1f82946a8255
#
_cell.length_a   1.000
_cell.length_b   1.000
_cell.length_c   1.000
_cell.angle_alpha   90.00
_cell.angle_beta   90.00
_cell.angle_gamma   90.00
#
_symmetry.space_group_name_H-M   'P 1'
#
loop_
_entity.id
_entity.type
_entity.pdbx_description
1 polymer ?
#
loop_
_entity_poly.entity_id
_entity_poly.type
_entity_poly.pdbx_seq_one_letter_code
_entity_poly.pdbx_strand_id
1 'polypeptide(L)'
;MAAVWDARLSSFDGSAWTTPATPLERFVGTPRMTSPAAWLVQHLGDRARAQWQTTVQRLGFADGGWAITSAEQGLHSQRYGTVLLAVPAPQVVPLLAPVAPAGAAVAASARMRGSWAVMLRYASPVALPWEGAFINTGPLRWVARDSSKPGRTGAETWLLHASAEWSEAHIEDSAESVTATLLAAFADIGGPAPLAATAHRWRYADTEVPLTQGSWWDATLRLGLCGDWLNGGKVEGAWLSGQALAQQVVQPA
;
A
#
# COMPACT_ATOMS: atom_id res chain seq x y z
N MET A 1 -4.68 -17.63 3.79
CA MET A 1 -3.97 -16.35 3.95
C MET A 1 -3.41 -15.86 2.62
N ALA A 2 -2.59 -16.62 1.92
CA ALA A 2 -2.13 -16.34 0.55
C ALA A 2 -2.16 -17.61 -0.29
N ALA A 3 -2.32 -17.47 -1.62
CA ALA A 3 -2.31 -18.55 -2.58
C ALA A 3 -1.68 -18.10 -3.90
N VAL A 4 -1.20 -19.06 -4.69
CA VAL A 4 -0.71 -18.79 -6.05
C VAL A 4 -1.88 -18.34 -6.93
N TRP A 5 -1.67 -17.28 -7.66
CA TRP A 5 -2.58 -16.83 -8.71
C TRP A 5 -2.03 -17.27 -10.06
N ASP A 6 -2.53 -18.39 -10.53
CA ASP A 6 -2.22 -18.95 -11.84
C ASP A 6 -3.03 -18.20 -12.92
N ALA A 7 -2.49 -17.06 -13.34
CA ALA A 7 -3.14 -16.14 -14.26
C ALA A 7 -2.39 -16.05 -15.58
N ARG A 8 -3.12 -16.00 -16.67
CA ARG A 8 -2.56 -15.62 -17.97
C ARG A 8 -2.23 -14.13 -17.94
N LEU A 9 -0.95 -13.82 -17.97
CA LEU A 9 -0.46 -12.45 -17.95
C LEU A 9 0.04 -12.03 -19.32
N SER A 10 -0.18 -10.76 -19.64
CA SER A 10 0.29 -10.14 -20.89
C SER A 10 0.91 -8.77 -20.59
N SER A 11 1.60 -8.23 -21.57
CA SER A 11 2.14 -6.88 -21.55
C SER A 11 1.83 -6.21 -22.89
N PHE A 12 1.43 -4.94 -22.84
CA PHE A 12 1.14 -4.10 -24.01
C PHE A 12 2.08 -2.89 -24.02
N ASP A 13 2.78 -2.67 -25.11
CA ASP A 13 3.74 -1.58 -25.27
C ASP A 13 3.19 -0.36 -26.03
N GLY A 14 1.91 -0.39 -26.41
CA GLY A 14 1.23 0.62 -27.23
C GLY A 14 1.04 0.20 -28.69
N SER A 15 1.71 -0.86 -29.13
CA SER A 15 1.61 -1.40 -30.48
C SER A 15 1.35 -2.90 -30.52
N ALA A 16 1.97 -3.66 -29.63
CA ALA A 16 1.93 -5.11 -29.63
C ALA A 16 1.68 -5.69 -28.22
N TRP A 17 1.03 -6.85 -28.21
CA TRP A 17 0.86 -7.68 -27.04
C TRP A 17 1.97 -8.74 -26.97
N THR A 18 2.54 -8.91 -25.80
CA THR A 18 3.51 -9.95 -25.50
C THR A 18 3.09 -10.77 -24.28
N THR A 19 3.43 -12.05 -24.27
CA THR A 19 3.23 -12.93 -23.12
C THR A 19 4.61 -13.34 -22.59
N PRO A 20 4.85 -13.29 -21.27
CA PRO A 20 6.13 -13.72 -20.70
C PRO A 20 6.47 -15.15 -21.08
N ALA A 21 7.67 -15.38 -21.60
CA ALA A 21 8.12 -16.73 -21.98
C ALA A 21 8.25 -17.66 -20.77
N THR A 22 8.57 -17.10 -19.60
CA THR A 22 8.63 -17.81 -18.31
C THR A 22 7.66 -17.14 -17.34
N PRO A 23 6.57 -17.82 -16.93
CA PRO A 23 5.66 -17.26 -15.95
C PRO A 23 6.35 -17.16 -14.59
N LEU A 24 6.28 -15.99 -13.97
CA LEU A 24 6.67 -15.82 -12.58
C LEU A 24 5.51 -16.25 -11.68
N GLU A 25 5.80 -17.05 -10.68
CA GLU A 25 4.83 -17.39 -9.65
C GLU A 25 4.41 -16.13 -8.89
N ARG A 26 3.11 -15.91 -8.77
CA ARG A 26 2.53 -14.75 -8.10
C ARG A 26 1.61 -15.18 -6.98
N PHE A 27 1.87 -14.65 -5.80
CA PHE A 27 1.03 -14.87 -4.64
C PHE A 27 0.08 -13.71 -4.44
N VAL A 28 -1.16 -14.03 -4.08
CA VAL A 28 -2.19 -13.04 -3.73
C VAL A 28 -2.83 -13.40 -2.39
N GLY A 29 -3.26 -12.37 -1.66
CA GLY A 29 -4.04 -12.59 -0.44
C GLY A 29 -5.36 -13.30 -0.75
N THR A 30 -5.74 -14.30 0.04
CA THR A 30 -6.97 -15.08 -0.11
C THR A 30 -7.75 -15.17 1.21
N PRO A 31 -9.07 -14.94 1.24
CA PRO A 31 -9.96 -14.55 0.13
C PRO A 31 -9.88 -13.08 -0.30
N ARG A 32 -9.07 -12.24 0.32
CA ARG A 32 -8.88 -10.81 0.00
C ARG A 32 -7.40 -10.45 0.00
N MET A 33 -7.03 -9.39 -0.71
CA MET A 33 -5.64 -8.89 -0.70
C MET A 33 -5.15 -8.50 0.70
N THR A 34 -6.05 -8.09 1.59
CA THR A 34 -5.76 -7.74 3.00
C THR A 34 -5.68 -8.96 3.93
N SER A 35 -5.96 -10.18 3.46
CA SER A 35 -5.97 -11.39 4.30
C SER A 35 -4.65 -11.69 5.00
N PRO A 36 -3.46 -11.46 4.41
CA PRO A 36 -2.20 -11.64 5.13
C PRO A 36 -2.06 -10.72 6.34
N ALA A 37 -2.41 -9.43 6.19
CA ALA A 37 -2.37 -8.48 7.31
C ALA A 37 -3.40 -8.82 8.40
N ALA A 38 -4.62 -9.20 8.00
CA ALA A 38 -5.65 -9.64 8.95
C ALA A 38 -5.21 -10.88 9.73
N TRP A 39 -4.55 -11.84 9.06
CA TRP A 39 -4.01 -13.04 9.69
C TRP A 39 -2.92 -12.69 10.71
N LEU A 40 -2.01 -11.78 10.38
CA LEU A 40 -0.97 -11.33 11.33
C LEU A 40 -1.59 -10.71 12.57
N VAL A 41 -2.60 -9.83 12.42
CA VAL A 41 -3.29 -9.22 13.56
C VAL A 41 -3.96 -10.27 14.44
N GLN A 42 -4.60 -11.28 13.86
CA GLN A 42 -5.24 -12.37 14.60
C GLN A 42 -4.24 -13.23 15.41
N HIS A 43 -2.96 -13.24 14.99
CA HIS A 43 -1.90 -14.03 15.63
C HIS A 43 -0.99 -13.21 16.54
N LEU A 44 -1.35 -11.96 16.85
CA LEU A 44 -0.59 -11.13 17.82
C LEU A 44 -0.59 -11.70 19.25
N GLY A 45 -1.54 -12.60 19.57
CA GLY A 45 -1.70 -13.20 20.89
C GLY A 45 -2.23 -12.21 21.95
N ASP A 46 -2.38 -12.70 23.17
CA ASP A 46 -3.04 -11.94 24.27
C ASP A 46 -2.20 -10.75 24.79
N ARG A 47 -0.94 -10.68 24.40
CA ARG A 47 -0.01 -9.61 24.83
C ARG A 47 -0.08 -8.36 23.96
N ALA A 48 -0.82 -8.40 22.85
CA ALA A 48 -0.97 -7.30 21.92
C ALA A 48 -2.45 -6.97 21.71
N ARG A 49 -2.74 -5.67 21.57
CA ARG A 49 -4.09 -5.17 21.35
C ARG A 49 -4.12 -4.32 20.09
N ALA A 50 -4.96 -4.70 19.11
CA ALA A 50 -5.26 -3.87 17.96
C ALA A 50 -6.37 -2.87 18.34
N GLN A 51 -6.12 -1.59 18.08
CA GLN A 51 -7.10 -0.52 18.22
C GLN A 51 -7.37 0.07 16.86
N TRP A 52 -8.60 -0.10 16.39
CA TRP A 52 -9.05 0.38 15.09
C TRP A 52 -9.69 1.76 15.20
N GLN A 53 -9.85 2.46 14.07
CA GLN A 53 -10.49 3.77 14.00
C GLN A 53 -9.85 4.74 14.98
N THR A 54 -8.51 4.77 15.01
CA THR A 54 -7.73 5.61 15.90
C THR A 54 -6.67 6.34 15.10
N THR A 55 -6.92 7.61 14.84
CA THR A 55 -6.04 8.48 14.05
C THR A 55 -5.09 9.22 14.96
N VAL A 56 -3.84 8.78 15.03
CA VAL A 56 -2.80 9.46 15.82
C VAL A 56 -2.47 10.80 15.19
N GLN A 57 -2.65 11.88 15.94
CA GLN A 57 -2.41 13.25 15.51
C GLN A 57 -1.13 13.85 16.11
N ARG A 58 -0.74 13.43 17.30
CA ARG A 58 0.42 13.99 18.00
C ARG A 58 1.08 12.95 18.89
N LEU A 59 2.40 13.02 18.94
CA LEU A 59 3.25 12.32 19.89
C LEU A 59 3.91 13.34 20.81
N GLY A 60 4.10 12.98 22.08
CA GLY A 60 4.84 13.76 23.05
C GLY A 60 5.76 12.84 23.84
N PHE A 61 6.99 13.29 24.12
CA PHE A 61 7.95 12.54 24.93
C PHE A 61 8.31 13.36 26.17
N ALA A 62 8.04 12.82 27.35
CA ALA A 62 8.38 13.44 28.63
C ALA A 62 8.52 12.35 29.70
N ASP A 63 9.35 12.61 30.71
CA ASP A 63 9.58 11.71 31.85
C ASP A 63 9.92 10.28 31.42
N GLY A 64 10.70 10.14 30.33
CA GLY A 64 11.14 8.87 29.78
C GLY A 64 10.03 8.03 29.15
N GLY A 65 8.88 8.61 28.80
CA GLY A 65 7.76 7.90 28.18
C GLY A 65 7.01 8.71 27.13
N TRP A 66 6.31 8.00 26.24
CA TRP A 66 5.53 8.55 25.16
C TRP A 66 4.07 8.77 25.53
N ALA A 67 3.54 9.91 25.15
CA ALA A 67 2.11 10.22 25.18
C ALA A 67 1.58 10.25 23.74
N ILE A 68 0.38 9.69 23.52
CA ILE A 68 -0.30 9.66 22.22
C ILE A 68 -1.57 10.50 22.32
N THR A 69 -1.80 11.33 21.31
CA THR A 69 -3.07 12.03 21.11
C THR A 69 -3.70 11.57 19.81
N SER A 70 -4.93 11.08 19.85
CA SER A 70 -5.71 10.73 18.66
C SER A 70 -6.85 11.70 18.42
N ALA A 71 -7.37 11.69 17.19
CA ALA A 71 -8.52 12.53 16.81
C ALA A 71 -9.78 12.13 17.58
N GLU A 72 -9.97 10.83 17.80
CA GLU A 72 -11.20 10.25 18.32
C GLU A 72 -11.27 10.31 19.87
N GLN A 73 -10.10 10.27 20.55
CA GLN A 73 -10.05 10.13 22.01
C GLN A 73 -9.28 11.27 22.72
N GLY A 74 -8.66 12.17 21.94
CA GLY A 74 -7.77 13.17 22.49
C GLY A 74 -6.49 12.57 23.08
N LEU A 75 -6.01 13.10 24.19
CA LEU A 75 -4.84 12.57 24.89
C LEU A 75 -5.18 11.25 25.57
N HIS A 76 -4.46 10.18 25.22
CA HIS A 76 -4.62 8.87 25.86
C HIS A 76 -4.09 8.91 27.31
N SER A 77 -4.79 8.25 28.21
CA SER A 77 -4.36 8.11 29.61
C SER A 77 -3.13 7.22 29.77
N GLN A 78 -2.94 6.27 28.85
CA GLN A 78 -1.81 5.35 28.87
C GLN A 78 -0.54 6.03 28.33
N ARG A 79 0.59 5.78 29.00
CA ARG A 79 1.94 6.13 28.53
C ARG A 79 2.62 4.89 27.98
N TYR A 80 3.49 5.09 26.98
CA TYR A 80 4.19 4.01 26.30
C TYR A 80 5.69 4.15 26.47
N GLY A 81 6.37 3.04 26.71
CA GLY A 81 7.84 3.03 26.84
C GLY A 81 8.54 3.15 25.48
N THR A 82 7.91 2.69 24.42
CA THR A 82 8.46 2.64 23.04
C THR A 82 7.37 2.98 22.06
N VAL A 83 7.71 3.70 21.01
CA VAL A 83 6.82 3.96 19.86
C VAL A 83 7.50 3.50 18.57
N LEU A 84 6.78 2.72 17.77
CA LEU A 84 7.22 2.26 16.46
C LEU A 84 6.21 2.75 15.40
N LEU A 85 6.68 3.53 14.43
CA LEU A 85 5.85 4.06 13.35
C LEU A 85 6.04 3.23 12.09
N ALA A 86 4.98 2.52 11.69
CA ALA A 86 4.89 1.74 10.45
C ALA A 86 3.87 2.39 9.50
N VAL A 87 4.02 3.67 9.26
CA VAL A 87 3.13 4.50 8.43
C VAL A 87 3.90 5.13 7.26
N PRO A 88 3.22 5.60 6.20
CA PRO A 88 3.88 6.29 5.09
C PRO A 88 4.75 7.46 5.53
N ALA A 89 5.91 7.62 4.89
CA ALA A 89 6.89 8.64 5.26
C ALA A 89 6.32 10.07 5.42
N PRO A 90 5.44 10.58 4.53
CA PRO A 90 4.84 11.90 4.70
C PRO A 90 3.96 12.04 5.95
N GLN A 91 3.42 10.92 6.47
CA GLN A 91 2.65 10.93 7.72
C GLN A 91 3.54 10.87 8.97
N VAL A 92 4.78 10.37 8.85
CA VAL A 92 5.77 10.39 9.95
C VAL A 92 6.22 11.82 10.25
N VAL A 93 6.48 12.63 9.21
CA VAL A 93 7.07 13.97 9.35
C VAL A 93 6.32 14.86 10.37
N PRO A 94 4.99 15.10 10.25
CA PRO A 94 4.27 15.95 11.20
C PRO A 94 4.20 15.38 12.61
N LEU A 95 4.27 14.05 12.76
CA LEU A 95 4.26 13.40 14.07
C LEU A 95 5.59 13.58 14.80
N LEU A 96 6.72 13.56 14.06
CA LEU A 96 8.05 13.56 14.65
C LEU A 96 8.75 14.91 14.65
N ALA A 97 8.42 15.82 13.75
CA ALA A 97 9.09 17.12 13.67
C ALA A 97 9.17 17.86 15.02
N PRO A 98 8.14 17.85 15.89
CA PRO A 98 8.20 18.52 17.18
C PRO A 98 9.04 17.80 18.26
N VAL A 99 9.23 16.48 18.15
CA VAL A 99 9.73 15.63 19.26
C VAL A 99 10.97 14.81 18.90
N ALA A 100 11.19 14.53 17.63
CA ALA A 100 12.30 13.71 17.14
C ALA A 100 12.71 14.16 15.72
N PRO A 101 13.34 15.35 15.58
CA PRO A 101 13.64 15.94 14.27
C PRO A 101 14.57 15.07 13.41
N ALA A 102 15.43 14.24 14.00
CA ALA A 102 16.26 13.30 13.25
C ALA A 102 15.44 12.25 12.51
N GLY A 103 14.44 11.63 13.17
CA GLY A 103 13.50 10.70 12.55
C GLY A 103 12.61 11.36 11.50
N ALA A 104 12.18 12.61 11.77
CA ALA A 104 11.43 13.41 10.80
C ALA A 104 12.26 13.70 9.53
N ALA A 105 13.55 14.00 9.67
CA ALA A 105 14.46 14.23 8.54
C ALA A 105 14.64 12.97 7.67
N VAL A 106 14.77 11.80 8.29
CA VAL A 106 14.82 10.52 7.56
C VAL A 106 13.53 10.32 6.75
N ALA A 107 12.37 10.52 7.36
CA ALA A 107 11.09 10.38 6.65
C ALA A 107 10.93 11.43 5.53
N ALA A 108 11.35 12.67 5.76
CA ALA A 108 11.28 13.74 4.76
C ALA A 108 12.18 13.50 3.53
N SER A 109 13.20 12.63 3.65
CA SER A 109 14.05 12.25 2.51
C SER A 109 13.41 11.24 1.56
N ALA A 110 12.34 10.57 1.96
CA ALA A 110 11.61 9.63 1.13
C ALA A 110 10.50 10.34 0.34
N ARG A 111 10.56 10.25 -0.99
CA ARG A 111 9.51 10.78 -1.87
C ARG A 111 8.50 9.68 -2.20
N MET A 112 7.33 9.78 -1.64
CA MET A 112 6.21 8.89 -1.97
C MET A 112 5.33 9.52 -3.06
N ARG A 113 4.81 8.64 -3.94
CA ARG A 113 3.93 9.01 -5.04
C ARG A 113 2.53 8.46 -4.81
N GLY A 114 1.54 9.16 -5.36
CA GLY A 114 0.18 8.69 -5.37
C GLY A 114 -0.11 7.66 -6.47
N SER A 115 -1.25 7.00 -6.34
CA SER A 115 -1.80 6.14 -7.39
C SER A 115 -3.32 6.19 -7.41
N TRP A 116 -3.86 6.30 -8.60
CA TRP A 116 -5.28 6.10 -8.82
C TRP A 116 -5.56 4.64 -9.17
N ALA A 117 -6.63 4.12 -8.58
CA ALA A 117 -7.17 2.80 -8.88
C ALA A 117 -8.65 2.89 -9.19
N VAL A 118 -9.13 2.17 -10.21
CA VAL A 118 -10.57 2.06 -10.52
C VAL A 118 -10.99 0.61 -10.43
N MET A 119 -11.94 0.34 -9.56
CA MET A 119 -12.55 -0.96 -9.38
C MET A 119 -13.81 -1.06 -10.25
N LEU A 120 -13.89 -2.11 -11.05
CA LEU A 120 -14.97 -2.34 -12.01
C LEU A 120 -15.79 -3.55 -11.60
N ARG A 121 -17.09 -3.49 -11.82
CA ARG A 121 -18.00 -4.61 -11.65
C ARG A 121 -18.81 -4.85 -12.93
N TYR A 122 -18.98 -6.12 -13.31
CA TYR A 122 -19.71 -6.55 -14.48
C TYR A 122 -20.84 -7.47 -14.09
N ALA A 123 -21.88 -7.53 -14.92
CA ALA A 123 -23.02 -8.43 -14.75
C ALA A 123 -22.70 -9.87 -15.19
N SER A 124 -21.74 -10.01 -16.11
CA SER A 124 -21.32 -11.30 -16.69
C SER A 124 -19.80 -11.34 -16.86
N PRO A 125 -19.20 -12.53 -17.02
CA PRO A 125 -17.77 -12.67 -17.27
C PRO A 125 -17.28 -11.86 -18.47
N VAL A 126 -16.13 -11.21 -18.32
CA VAL A 126 -15.46 -10.44 -19.38
C VAL A 126 -14.52 -11.36 -20.16
N ALA A 127 -14.71 -11.42 -21.47
CA ALA A 127 -13.94 -12.28 -22.37
C ALA A 127 -12.67 -11.56 -22.88
N LEU A 128 -11.66 -11.42 -22.02
CA LEU A 128 -10.32 -11.00 -22.43
C LEU A 128 -9.36 -12.20 -22.41
N PRO A 129 -8.34 -12.22 -23.29
CA PRO A 129 -7.44 -13.37 -23.40
C PRO A 129 -6.45 -13.51 -22.23
N TRP A 130 -6.48 -12.60 -21.28
CA TRP A 130 -5.61 -12.54 -20.11
C TRP A 130 -6.41 -12.17 -18.83
N GLU A 131 -5.93 -12.58 -17.67
CA GLU A 131 -6.45 -12.19 -16.36
C GLU A 131 -5.70 -11.00 -15.76
N GLY A 132 -4.51 -10.67 -16.28
CA GLY A 132 -3.76 -9.48 -15.88
C GLY A 132 -2.87 -8.99 -17.00
N ALA A 133 -2.71 -7.67 -17.08
CA ALA A 133 -1.86 -7.06 -18.09
C ALA A 133 -1.09 -5.86 -17.57
N PHE A 134 0.21 -5.81 -17.90
CA PHE A 134 1.01 -4.60 -17.79
C PHE A 134 0.78 -3.74 -19.01
N ILE A 135 0.41 -2.49 -18.81
CA ILE A 135 0.19 -1.51 -19.87
C ILE A 135 1.30 -0.47 -19.77
N ASN A 136 2.16 -0.43 -20.78
CA ASN A 136 3.35 0.42 -20.77
C ASN A 136 3.16 1.68 -21.65
N THR A 137 1.92 2.11 -21.80
CA THR A 137 1.54 3.32 -22.54
C THR A 137 0.29 3.95 -21.96
N GLY A 138 0.13 5.26 -22.16
CA GLY A 138 -1.03 6.01 -21.68
C GLY A 138 -1.15 6.07 -20.15
N PRO A 139 -2.37 6.29 -19.64
CA PRO A 139 -2.60 6.48 -18.21
C PRO A 139 -2.60 5.16 -17.41
N LEU A 140 -2.82 4.01 -18.04
CA LEU A 140 -2.85 2.71 -17.36
C LEU A 140 -1.44 2.16 -17.14
N ARG A 141 -1.26 1.47 -16.00
CA ARG A 141 -0.06 0.71 -15.68
C ARG A 141 -0.34 -0.77 -15.52
N TRP A 142 -1.44 -1.12 -14.86
CA TRP A 142 -1.79 -2.49 -14.55
C TRP A 142 -3.29 -2.68 -14.60
N VAL A 143 -3.72 -3.77 -15.21
CA VAL A 143 -5.11 -4.22 -15.23
C VAL A 143 -5.17 -5.65 -14.71
N ALA A 144 -6.13 -5.96 -13.84
CA ALA A 144 -6.28 -7.30 -13.30
C ALA A 144 -7.75 -7.69 -13.14
N ARG A 145 -8.09 -8.91 -13.53
CA ARG A 145 -9.34 -9.58 -13.22
C ARG A 145 -9.31 -10.03 -11.77
N ASP A 146 -9.86 -9.24 -10.85
CA ASP A 146 -9.81 -9.55 -9.42
C ASP A 146 -10.60 -10.82 -9.11
N SER A 147 -11.73 -11.04 -9.78
CA SER A 147 -12.57 -12.26 -9.65
C SER A 147 -11.87 -13.56 -10.03
N SER A 148 -10.76 -13.54 -10.78
CA SER A 148 -9.97 -14.73 -11.11
C SER A 148 -8.99 -15.15 -10.02
N LYS A 149 -8.79 -14.31 -9.01
CA LYS A 149 -7.86 -14.61 -7.91
C LYS A 149 -8.45 -15.69 -6.98
N PRO A 150 -7.60 -16.55 -6.39
CA PRO A 150 -8.04 -17.61 -5.48
C PRO A 150 -8.92 -17.09 -4.33
N GLY A 151 -10.01 -17.82 -4.04
CA GLY A 151 -10.93 -17.50 -2.96
C GLY A 151 -11.85 -16.30 -3.20
N ARG A 152 -11.85 -15.72 -4.40
CA ARG A 152 -12.85 -14.72 -4.79
C ARG A 152 -14.15 -15.40 -5.18
N THR A 153 -15.26 -14.89 -4.67
CA THR A 153 -16.61 -15.35 -4.97
C THR A 153 -17.48 -14.14 -5.30
N GLY A 154 -18.53 -14.35 -6.11
CA GLY A 154 -19.51 -13.30 -6.43
C GLY A 154 -19.37 -12.78 -7.85
N ALA A 155 -19.60 -11.47 -8.01
CA ALA A 155 -19.64 -10.83 -9.32
C ALA A 155 -18.27 -10.79 -10.01
N GLU A 156 -18.31 -10.67 -11.32
CA GLU A 156 -17.12 -10.38 -12.12
C GLU A 156 -16.59 -9.00 -11.78
N THR A 157 -15.31 -8.95 -11.35
CA THR A 157 -14.65 -7.70 -10.93
C THR A 157 -13.27 -7.56 -11.55
N TRP A 158 -12.94 -6.33 -11.91
CA TRP A 158 -11.65 -5.95 -12.46
C TRP A 158 -11.08 -4.74 -11.72
N LEU A 159 -9.79 -4.57 -11.78
CA LEU A 159 -9.05 -3.47 -11.16
C LEU A 159 -8.15 -2.83 -12.22
N LEU A 160 -8.23 -1.53 -12.36
CA LEU A 160 -7.35 -0.70 -13.16
C LEU A 160 -6.44 0.09 -12.21
N HIS A 161 -5.14 0.05 -12.42
CA HIS A 161 -4.19 0.97 -11.77
C HIS A 161 -3.64 1.93 -12.81
N ALA A 162 -3.67 3.20 -12.52
CA ALA A 162 -2.98 4.21 -13.30
C ALA A 162 -1.46 4.10 -13.13
N SER A 163 -0.71 4.64 -14.09
CA SER A 163 0.74 4.83 -13.94
C SER A 163 1.05 5.84 -12.83
N ALA A 164 2.23 5.74 -12.24
CA ALA A 164 2.64 6.66 -11.18
C ALA A 164 2.74 8.10 -11.69
N GLU A 165 3.33 8.28 -12.88
CA GLU A 165 3.51 9.57 -13.53
C GLU A 165 2.18 10.25 -13.83
N TRP A 166 1.24 9.48 -14.41
CA TRP A 166 -0.10 10.00 -14.70
C TRP A 166 -0.84 10.32 -13.38
N SER A 167 -0.74 9.42 -12.39
CA SER A 167 -1.40 9.63 -11.08
C SER A 167 -0.91 10.89 -10.38
N GLU A 168 0.39 11.16 -10.39
CA GLU A 168 0.96 12.39 -9.79
C GLU A 168 0.45 13.66 -10.50
N ALA A 169 0.39 13.64 -11.84
CA ALA A 169 -0.11 14.78 -12.61
C ALA A 169 -1.61 15.04 -12.38
N HIS A 170 -2.37 14.01 -11.99
CA HIS A 170 -3.83 14.03 -11.84
C HIS A 170 -4.28 13.73 -10.41
N ILE A 171 -3.40 13.90 -9.41
CA ILE A 171 -3.67 13.43 -8.04
C ILE A 171 -4.82 14.20 -7.37
N GLU A 172 -5.09 15.41 -7.79
CA GLU A 172 -6.18 16.23 -7.26
C GLU A 172 -7.42 16.26 -8.17
N ASP A 173 -7.43 15.52 -9.28
CA ASP A 173 -8.59 15.41 -10.15
C ASP A 173 -9.77 14.73 -9.43
N SER A 174 -10.98 14.96 -9.95
CA SER A 174 -12.17 14.29 -9.42
C SER A 174 -12.19 12.81 -9.75
N ALA A 175 -12.81 12.01 -8.88
CA ALA A 175 -13.00 10.57 -9.08
C ALA A 175 -13.73 10.27 -10.41
N GLU A 176 -14.66 11.13 -10.81
CA GLU A 176 -15.43 11.01 -12.06
C GLU A 176 -14.53 11.20 -13.29
N SER A 177 -13.68 12.25 -13.29
CA SER A 177 -12.76 12.54 -14.38
C SER A 177 -11.74 11.40 -14.55
N VAL A 178 -11.14 10.96 -13.45
CA VAL A 178 -10.20 9.84 -13.43
C VAL A 178 -10.86 8.55 -13.92
N THR A 179 -12.08 8.25 -13.46
CA THR A 179 -12.82 7.07 -13.90
C THR A 179 -13.07 7.11 -15.39
N ALA A 180 -13.51 8.24 -15.94
CA ALA A 180 -13.77 8.38 -17.37
C ALA A 180 -12.50 8.14 -18.20
N THR A 181 -11.37 8.73 -17.79
CA THR A 181 -10.08 8.59 -18.49
C THR A 181 -9.56 7.15 -18.45
N LEU A 182 -9.60 6.49 -17.28
CA LEU A 182 -9.10 5.11 -17.18
C LEU A 182 -10.02 4.10 -17.85
N LEU A 183 -11.34 4.35 -17.89
CA LEU A 183 -12.27 3.52 -18.67
C LEU A 183 -12.05 3.67 -20.18
N ALA A 184 -11.79 4.88 -20.68
CA ALA A 184 -11.45 5.10 -22.08
C ALA A 184 -10.17 4.34 -22.46
N ALA A 185 -9.11 4.47 -21.66
CA ALA A 185 -7.87 3.74 -21.88
C ALA A 185 -8.05 2.21 -21.75
N PHE A 186 -8.96 1.73 -20.92
CA PHE A 186 -9.30 0.31 -20.85
C PHE A 186 -10.07 -0.17 -22.08
N ALA A 187 -10.98 0.66 -22.61
CA ALA A 187 -11.70 0.37 -23.85
C ALA A 187 -10.76 0.28 -25.06
N ASP A 188 -9.72 1.14 -25.14
CA ASP A 188 -8.72 1.12 -26.22
C ASP A 188 -7.95 -0.21 -26.30
N ILE A 189 -7.87 -0.95 -25.19
CA ILE A 189 -7.23 -2.28 -25.12
C ILE A 189 -8.25 -3.43 -25.07
N GLY A 190 -9.51 -3.17 -25.45
CA GLY A 190 -10.56 -4.18 -25.58
C GLY A 190 -11.41 -4.41 -24.35
N GLY A 191 -11.27 -3.60 -23.30
CA GLY A 191 -12.09 -3.67 -22.09
C GLY A 191 -13.52 -3.19 -22.36
N PRO A 192 -14.55 -3.96 -21.96
CA PRO A 192 -15.94 -3.54 -22.14
C PRO A 192 -16.37 -2.53 -21.09
N ALA A 193 -17.46 -1.81 -21.35
CA ALA A 193 -18.07 -0.91 -20.37
C ALA A 193 -18.57 -1.69 -19.13
N PRO A 194 -18.25 -1.26 -17.92
CA PRO A 194 -18.68 -1.94 -16.69
C PRO A 194 -20.11 -1.55 -16.31
N LEU A 195 -20.76 -2.40 -15.47
CA LEU A 195 -22.01 -2.07 -14.81
C LEU A 195 -21.85 -0.97 -13.75
N ALA A 196 -20.70 -0.97 -13.08
CA ALA A 196 -20.35 0.04 -12.08
C ALA A 196 -18.83 0.20 -12.01
N ALA A 197 -18.40 1.43 -11.72
CA ALA A 197 -16.99 1.77 -11.50
C ALA A 197 -16.86 2.62 -10.24
N THR A 198 -15.78 2.43 -9.49
CA THR A 198 -15.46 3.22 -8.30
C THR A 198 -13.97 3.54 -8.30
N ALA A 199 -13.61 4.83 -8.32
CA ALA A 199 -12.24 5.27 -8.21
C ALA A 199 -11.81 5.39 -6.74
N HIS A 200 -10.55 5.09 -6.47
CA HIS A 200 -9.91 5.31 -5.19
C HIS A 200 -8.53 5.96 -5.39
N ARG A 201 -8.28 7.01 -4.63
CA ARG A 201 -7.04 7.75 -4.62
C ARG A 201 -6.15 7.31 -3.46
N TRP A 202 -5.03 6.68 -3.78
CA TRP A 202 -3.97 6.39 -2.82
C TRP A 202 -2.95 7.54 -2.84
N ARG A 203 -2.86 8.32 -1.79
CA ARG A 203 -1.91 9.44 -1.74
C ARG A 203 -0.47 9.00 -1.51
N TYR A 204 -0.26 7.84 -0.92
CA TYR A 204 1.05 7.30 -0.55
C TYR A 204 1.12 5.82 -0.97
N ALA A 205 1.13 5.58 -2.28
CA ALA A 205 1.01 4.25 -2.85
C ALA A 205 2.35 3.60 -3.17
N ASP A 206 3.34 4.39 -3.49
CA ASP A 206 4.64 3.94 -3.98
C ASP A 206 5.73 4.91 -3.53
N THR A 207 6.96 4.44 -3.43
CA THR A 207 8.13 5.28 -3.16
C THR A 207 8.97 5.36 -4.43
N GLU A 208 9.22 6.56 -4.92
CA GLU A 208 9.91 6.78 -6.19
C GLU A 208 11.31 6.15 -6.19
N VAL A 209 12.08 6.41 -5.14
CA VAL A 209 13.36 5.76 -4.85
C VAL A 209 13.33 5.36 -3.38
N PRO A 210 13.09 4.08 -3.06
CA PRO A 210 13.10 3.62 -1.68
C PRO A 210 14.48 3.80 -1.04
N LEU A 211 14.47 4.18 0.23
CA LEU A 211 15.69 4.18 1.03
C LEU A 211 16.16 2.73 1.25
N THR A 212 17.45 2.56 1.58
CA THR A 212 18.08 1.24 1.69
C THR A 212 18.55 0.90 3.10
N GLN A 213 18.23 1.74 4.08
CA GLN A 213 18.70 1.56 5.46
C GLN A 213 17.93 0.48 6.25
N GLY A 214 16.87 -0.07 5.67
CA GLY A 214 16.06 -1.13 6.26
C GLY A 214 15.07 -0.62 7.30
N SER A 215 15.56 0.04 8.35
CA SER A 215 14.77 0.64 9.43
C SER A 215 15.54 1.79 10.05
N TRP A 216 14.92 2.54 10.95
CA TRP A 216 15.57 3.58 11.76
C TRP A 216 15.18 3.41 13.22
N TRP A 217 16.15 3.54 14.14
CA TRP A 217 15.95 3.38 15.58
C TRP A 217 16.73 4.43 16.37
N ASP A 218 16.06 5.09 17.31
CA ASP A 218 16.66 5.95 18.33
C ASP A 218 16.51 5.28 19.71
N ALA A 219 17.59 4.76 20.24
CA ALA A 219 17.60 4.04 21.52
C ALA A 219 17.33 4.98 22.71
N THR A 220 17.69 6.26 22.63
CA THR A 220 17.46 7.25 23.71
C THR A 220 15.99 7.58 23.84
N LEU A 221 15.32 7.82 22.71
CA LEU A 221 13.89 8.09 22.67
C LEU A 221 13.06 6.81 22.67
N ARG A 222 13.66 5.66 22.42
CA ARG A 222 12.97 4.38 22.16
C ARG A 222 11.91 4.55 21.08
N LEU A 223 12.34 5.12 19.97
CA LEU A 223 11.51 5.46 18.83
C LEU A 223 12.03 4.76 17.58
N GLY A 224 11.13 4.10 16.83
CA GLY A 224 11.50 3.40 15.61
C GLY A 224 10.64 3.73 14.42
N LEU A 225 11.23 3.61 13.20
CA LEU A 225 10.54 3.72 11.92
C LEU A 225 10.77 2.45 11.11
N CYS A 226 9.72 1.92 10.52
CA CYS A 226 9.78 0.86 9.53
C CYS A 226 8.72 1.08 8.43
N GLY A 227 8.94 0.46 7.29
CA GLY A 227 8.05 0.53 6.15
C GLY A 227 8.78 0.17 4.86
N ASP A 228 8.02 -0.08 3.82
CA ASP A 228 8.54 -0.37 2.48
C ASP A 228 9.41 0.77 1.94
N TRP A 229 9.09 2.01 2.26
CA TRP A 229 9.85 3.21 1.87
C TRP A 229 11.28 3.24 2.43
N LEU A 230 11.55 2.49 3.50
CA LEU A 230 12.89 2.29 4.07
C LEU A 230 13.64 1.10 3.47
N ASN A 231 12.94 0.21 2.73
CA ASN A 231 13.52 -1.06 2.30
C ASN A 231 12.88 -1.61 1.02
N GLY A 232 13.20 -1.05 -0.13
CA GLY A 232 12.88 -1.61 -1.45
C GLY A 232 11.47 -1.41 -1.99
N GLY A 233 10.56 -0.73 -1.28
CA GLY A 233 9.27 -0.28 -1.81
C GLY A 233 8.25 -1.36 -2.17
N LYS A 234 8.29 -2.55 -1.52
CA LYS A 234 7.38 -3.69 -1.79
C LYS A 234 6.90 -4.31 -0.49
N VAL A 235 5.88 -5.18 -0.57
CA VAL A 235 5.34 -5.91 0.60
C VAL A 235 6.44 -6.66 1.36
N GLU A 236 7.35 -7.34 0.64
CA GLU A 236 8.51 -8.01 1.25
C GLU A 236 9.43 -7.01 1.92
N GLY A 237 9.70 -5.86 1.29
CA GLY A 237 10.50 -4.78 1.87
C GLY A 237 9.88 -4.24 3.16
N ALA A 238 8.56 -4.06 3.22
CA ALA A 238 7.85 -3.66 4.44
C ALA A 238 8.02 -4.70 5.56
N TRP A 239 7.90 -5.99 5.24
CA TRP A 239 8.07 -7.07 6.18
C TRP A 239 9.50 -7.11 6.75
N LEU A 240 10.50 -7.10 5.88
CA LEU A 240 11.92 -7.11 6.28
C LEU A 240 12.30 -5.87 7.09
N SER A 241 11.75 -4.71 6.75
CA SER A 241 11.93 -3.47 7.51
C SER A 241 11.39 -3.61 8.93
N GLY A 242 10.19 -4.18 9.08
CA GLY A 242 9.60 -4.44 10.40
C GLY A 242 10.42 -5.42 11.23
N GLN A 243 10.95 -6.48 10.60
CA GLN A 243 11.85 -7.45 11.27
C GLN A 243 13.16 -6.80 11.71
N ALA A 244 13.79 -5.99 10.86
CA ALA A 244 15.02 -5.29 11.19
C ALA A 244 14.82 -4.35 12.39
N LEU A 245 13.71 -3.60 12.42
CA LEU A 245 13.39 -2.74 13.55
C LEU A 245 13.15 -3.57 14.82
N ALA A 246 12.39 -4.64 14.75
CA ALA A 246 12.14 -5.50 15.92
C ALA A 246 13.42 -6.05 16.53
N GLN A 247 14.41 -6.44 15.70
CA GLN A 247 15.72 -6.88 16.18
C GLN A 247 16.45 -5.79 16.95
N GLN A 248 16.42 -4.54 16.47
CA GLN A 248 17.05 -3.40 17.17
C GLN A 248 16.38 -3.10 18.51
N VAL A 249 15.05 -3.20 18.59
CA VAL A 249 14.27 -2.94 19.82
C VAL A 249 14.54 -3.97 20.92
N VAL A 250 14.77 -5.24 20.56
CA VAL A 250 14.95 -6.31 21.55
C VAL A 250 16.42 -6.57 21.93
N GLN A 251 17.37 -5.98 21.20
CA GLN A 251 18.77 -6.04 21.60
C GLN A 251 18.99 -5.19 22.85
N PRO A 252 19.59 -5.74 23.92
CA PRO A 252 20.00 -4.91 25.05
C PRO A 252 21.02 -3.86 24.59
N ALA A 253 20.81 -2.62 25.07
CA ALA A 253 21.73 -1.50 24.84
C ALA A 253 23.10 -1.77 25.48
#